data_fd0211dc979d360a57002afb4467158b
#
_entry.id   fd0211dc979d360a57002afb4467158b
#
_cell.length_a   1.000
_cell.length_b   1.000
_cell.length_c   1.000
_cell.angle_alpha   90.00
_cell.angle_beta   90.00
_cell.angle_gamma   90.00
#
_symmetry.space_group_name_H-M   'P 1'
#
loop_
_entity.id
_entity.type
_entity.pdbx_description
1 polymer ?
#
loop_
_entity_poly.entity_id
_entity_poly.type
_entity_poly.pdbx_seq_one_letter_code
_entity_poly.pdbx_strand_id
1 'polypeptide(L)'
;THCPLGATTLSDTSGNSACLGCDIGTFGSRKGVCEDCPTGFYQDSKGKQECVECQTGLFYAGATTQCSGCDLGTYGSAPGECSKCFLPNTYVDLRGAIGNCALCPSGKVSNEKFTGCELPPWGACKVGEYLNNTDHEQSKWLCVACPDGADCTALDPLPTFTTLRPLNGYRALSWDPHTFGACPIAVACN
;
A
#
# COMPACT_ATOMS: atom_id res chain seq x y z
N THR A 1 -45.98 23.47 -6.86
CA THR A 1 -44.99 24.32 -6.13
C THR A 1 -43.66 23.60 -6.17
N HIS A 2 -42.64 24.22 -6.76
CA HIS A 2 -41.29 23.61 -6.80
C HIS A 2 -40.56 23.97 -5.52
N CYS A 3 -39.96 22.97 -4.87
CA CYS A 3 -39.14 23.21 -3.70
C CYS A 3 -37.84 23.98 -4.06
N PRO A 4 -37.29 24.76 -3.11
CA PRO A 4 -36.01 25.45 -3.32
C PRO A 4 -34.86 24.47 -3.51
N LEU A 5 -33.70 24.97 -3.90
CA LEU A 5 -32.46 24.20 -3.91
C LEU A 5 -32.17 23.67 -2.50
N GLY A 6 -31.65 22.47 -2.40
CA GLY A 6 -31.41 21.80 -1.12
C GLY A 6 -32.63 21.11 -0.52
N ALA A 7 -33.75 21.06 -1.22
CA ALA A 7 -34.96 20.41 -0.76
C ALA A 7 -35.66 19.61 -1.87
N THR A 8 -36.33 18.54 -1.48
CA THR A 8 -37.13 17.66 -2.34
C THR A 8 -38.63 17.80 -1.99
N THR A 9 -39.50 17.44 -2.92
CA THR A 9 -40.93 17.44 -2.71
C THR A 9 -41.39 16.08 -2.19
N LEU A 10 -42.03 16.08 -1.01
CA LEU A 10 -42.78 14.91 -0.53
C LEU A 10 -44.27 15.18 -0.73
N SER A 11 -44.95 14.25 -1.38
CA SER A 11 -46.39 14.24 -1.47
C SER A 11 -46.96 13.23 -0.48
N ASP A 12 -47.88 13.68 0.38
CA ASP A 12 -48.62 12.77 1.24
C ASP A 12 -49.76 12.08 0.48
N THR A 13 -50.39 11.08 1.12
CA THR A 13 -51.55 10.38 0.55
C THR A 13 -52.79 11.28 0.32
N SER A 14 -52.77 12.47 0.87
CA SER A 14 -53.85 13.46 0.75
C SER A 14 -53.60 14.51 -0.35
N GLY A 15 -52.50 14.39 -1.11
CA GLY A 15 -52.14 15.27 -2.19
C GLY A 15 -51.47 16.58 -1.75
N ASN A 16 -51.18 16.75 -0.47
CA ASN A 16 -50.40 17.88 0.02
C ASN A 16 -48.91 17.67 -0.28
N SER A 17 -48.26 18.70 -0.75
CA SER A 17 -46.84 18.71 -1.05
C SER A 17 -46.09 19.58 -0.07
N ALA A 18 -45.15 19.00 0.64
CA ALA A 18 -44.21 19.69 1.54
C ALA A 18 -42.77 19.61 1.00
N CYS A 19 -41.99 20.65 1.24
CA CYS A 19 -40.59 20.67 0.91
C CYS A 19 -39.78 20.17 2.14
N LEU A 20 -39.01 19.12 1.95
CA LEU A 20 -38.06 18.61 2.95
C LEU A 20 -36.64 18.85 2.48
N GLY A 21 -35.78 19.30 3.37
CA GLY A 21 -34.34 19.40 3.09
C GLY A 21 -33.76 18.06 2.68
N CYS A 22 -32.87 18.06 1.70
CA CYS A 22 -32.11 16.88 1.30
C CYS A 22 -31.46 16.24 2.53
N ASP A 23 -31.46 14.92 2.60
CA ASP A 23 -30.87 14.19 3.72
C ASP A 23 -29.33 14.27 3.74
N ILE A 24 -28.75 13.91 4.87
CA ILE A 24 -27.30 13.75 4.99
C ILE A 24 -26.80 12.74 3.93
N GLY A 25 -25.59 13.00 3.38
CA GLY A 25 -25.06 12.22 2.27
C GLY A 25 -25.62 12.64 0.89
N THR A 26 -26.59 13.56 0.85
CA THR A 26 -27.19 14.06 -0.40
C THR A 26 -27.16 15.59 -0.47
N PHE A 27 -27.25 16.14 -1.67
CA PHE A 27 -27.28 17.57 -1.93
C PHE A 27 -28.36 17.93 -2.95
N GLY A 28 -28.80 19.17 -2.92
CA GLY A 28 -29.81 19.69 -3.83
C GLY A 28 -29.18 20.21 -5.11
N SER A 29 -28.97 19.36 -6.09
CA SER A 29 -28.41 19.72 -7.40
C SER A 29 -29.31 20.64 -8.23
N ARG A 30 -30.61 20.46 -8.08
CA ARG A 30 -31.69 21.25 -8.76
C ARG A 30 -32.86 21.42 -7.82
N LYS A 31 -33.76 22.40 -8.17
CA LYS A 31 -35.00 22.62 -7.41
C LYS A 31 -35.84 21.35 -7.33
N GLY A 32 -36.10 20.91 -6.12
CA GLY A 32 -36.93 19.74 -5.85
C GLY A 32 -36.23 18.40 -6.04
N VAL A 33 -34.91 18.37 -6.30
CA VAL A 33 -34.13 17.13 -6.55
C VAL A 33 -32.96 17.07 -5.60
N CYS A 34 -32.85 15.97 -4.87
CA CYS A 34 -31.70 15.61 -4.07
C CYS A 34 -30.92 14.47 -4.76
N GLU A 35 -29.62 14.60 -4.85
CA GLU A 35 -28.72 13.60 -5.43
C GLU A 35 -27.68 13.19 -4.40
N ASP A 36 -27.19 11.95 -4.48
CA ASP A 36 -26.14 11.47 -3.62
C ASP A 36 -24.83 12.23 -3.87
N CYS A 37 -24.05 12.46 -2.82
CA CYS A 37 -22.73 13.01 -2.98
C CYS A 37 -21.87 12.06 -3.83
N PRO A 38 -21.12 12.58 -4.81
CA PRO A 38 -20.22 11.75 -5.61
C PRO A 38 -19.08 11.20 -4.76
N THR A 39 -18.42 10.16 -5.27
CA THR A 39 -17.22 9.58 -4.62
C THR A 39 -16.21 10.68 -4.28
N GLY A 40 -15.64 10.62 -3.07
CA GLY A 40 -14.70 11.64 -2.59
C GLY A 40 -15.34 12.87 -1.96
N PHE A 41 -16.67 12.94 -1.91
CA PHE A 41 -17.42 14.05 -1.29
C PHE A 41 -18.41 13.52 -0.27
N TYR A 42 -18.72 14.31 0.75
CA TYR A 42 -19.70 13.98 1.80
C TYR A 42 -20.60 15.16 2.11
N GLN A 43 -21.70 14.90 2.80
CA GLN A 43 -22.54 15.95 3.39
C GLN A 43 -23.10 15.48 4.73
N ASP A 44 -22.75 16.19 5.80
CA ASP A 44 -23.12 15.87 7.17
C ASP A 44 -24.37 16.62 7.66
N SER A 45 -24.91 17.52 6.85
CA SER A 45 -26.02 18.39 7.23
C SER A 45 -27.14 18.33 6.20
N LYS A 46 -28.39 18.37 6.66
CA LYS A 46 -29.58 18.37 5.79
C LYS A 46 -29.75 19.70 5.07
N GLY A 47 -30.41 19.66 3.90
CA GLY A 47 -30.82 20.82 3.14
C GLY A 47 -29.72 21.58 2.44
N LYS A 48 -28.56 20.97 2.27
CA LYS A 48 -27.41 21.57 1.59
C LYS A 48 -27.52 21.47 0.07
N GLN A 49 -26.83 22.37 -0.62
CA GLN A 49 -26.83 22.49 -2.07
C GLN A 49 -25.56 21.95 -2.71
N GLU A 50 -24.54 21.65 -1.89
CA GLU A 50 -23.22 21.18 -2.32
C GLU A 50 -22.71 20.14 -1.33
N CYS A 51 -21.90 19.22 -1.82
CA CYS A 51 -21.13 18.29 -1.00
C CYS A 51 -19.75 18.86 -0.70
N VAL A 52 -19.17 18.44 0.43
CA VAL A 52 -17.84 18.84 0.88
C VAL A 52 -16.82 17.79 0.42
N GLU A 53 -15.73 18.24 -0.15
CA GLU A 53 -14.65 17.35 -0.61
C GLU A 53 -13.88 16.73 0.57
N CYS A 54 -13.60 15.44 0.49
CA CYS A 54 -12.71 14.77 1.44
C CYS A 54 -11.27 15.23 1.23
N GLN A 55 -10.54 15.41 2.32
CA GLN A 55 -9.10 15.71 2.25
C GLN A 55 -8.31 14.50 1.75
N THR A 56 -7.10 14.74 1.26
CA THR A 56 -6.15 13.67 0.89
C THR A 56 -5.94 12.72 2.07
N GLY A 57 -5.94 11.42 1.82
CA GLY A 57 -5.89 10.37 2.84
C GLY A 57 -7.25 9.97 3.40
N LEU A 58 -8.31 10.70 3.03
CA LEU A 58 -9.67 10.40 3.43
C LEU A 58 -10.54 10.10 2.19
N PHE A 59 -11.52 9.23 2.33
CA PHE A 59 -12.51 8.90 1.29
C PHE A 59 -13.92 8.80 1.88
N TYR A 60 -14.92 8.89 1.03
CA TYR A 60 -16.32 8.72 1.41
C TYR A 60 -16.85 7.36 0.96
N ALA A 61 -17.34 6.57 1.91
CA ALA A 61 -17.84 5.22 1.65
C ALA A 61 -19.36 5.12 1.44
N GLY A 62 -20.06 6.25 1.27
CA GLY A 62 -21.49 6.29 0.93
C GLY A 62 -22.49 6.14 2.08
N ALA A 63 -22.07 5.72 3.26
CA ALA A 63 -22.98 5.45 4.40
C ALA A 63 -22.63 6.23 5.67
N THR A 64 -21.68 7.14 5.62
CA THR A 64 -21.18 7.89 6.77
C THR A 64 -21.43 9.38 6.60
N THR A 65 -21.52 10.12 7.70
CA THR A 65 -21.68 11.57 7.70
C THR A 65 -20.38 12.34 7.48
N GLN A 66 -19.26 11.62 7.36
CA GLN A 66 -17.93 12.19 7.23
C GLN A 66 -17.01 11.28 6.44
N CYS A 67 -15.89 11.82 5.96
CA CYS A 67 -14.86 11.02 5.29
C CYS A 67 -14.14 10.12 6.29
N SER A 68 -13.78 8.93 5.84
CA SER A 68 -12.99 7.93 6.60
C SER A 68 -11.58 7.87 6.06
N GLY A 69 -10.61 7.53 6.90
CA GLY A 69 -9.22 7.32 6.46
C GLY A 69 -9.10 6.16 5.48
N CYS A 70 -8.25 6.32 4.47
CA CYS A 70 -7.88 5.22 3.56
C CYS A 70 -7.49 3.99 4.37
N ASP A 71 -7.90 2.81 3.91
CA ASP A 71 -7.63 1.56 4.60
C ASP A 71 -6.15 1.17 4.55
N LEU A 72 -5.77 0.24 5.42
CA LEU A 72 -4.44 -0.36 5.41
C LEU A 72 -4.13 -0.94 4.02
N GLY A 73 -2.88 -0.86 3.59
CA GLY A 73 -2.48 -1.27 2.24
C GLY A 73 -2.88 -0.28 1.14
N THR A 74 -3.48 0.85 1.52
CA THR A 74 -3.85 1.95 0.61
C THR A 74 -3.36 3.29 1.15
N TYR A 75 -3.15 4.24 0.25
CA TYR A 75 -2.74 5.60 0.60
C TYR A 75 -3.58 6.63 -0.16
N GLY A 76 -3.72 7.81 0.39
CA GLY A 76 -4.37 8.95 -0.26
C GLY A 76 -3.49 9.50 -1.37
N SER A 77 -3.91 9.31 -2.61
CA SER A 77 -3.23 9.83 -3.81
C SER A 77 -3.72 11.22 -4.20
N ALA A 78 -4.98 11.50 -3.92
CA ALA A 78 -5.63 12.79 -4.13
C ALA A 78 -6.76 12.98 -3.10
N PRO A 79 -7.35 14.18 -2.99
CA PRO A 79 -8.54 14.40 -2.17
C PRO A 79 -9.65 13.41 -2.53
N GLY A 80 -10.19 12.72 -1.53
CA GLY A 80 -11.25 11.74 -1.70
C GLY A 80 -10.85 10.42 -2.38
N GLU A 81 -9.58 10.22 -2.74
CA GLU A 81 -9.10 9.06 -3.47
C GLU A 81 -8.08 8.26 -2.66
N CYS A 82 -8.27 6.94 -2.63
CA CYS A 82 -7.34 5.97 -2.05
C CYS A 82 -6.79 5.05 -3.13
N SER A 83 -5.48 5.02 -3.27
CA SER A 83 -4.74 4.13 -4.18
C SER A 83 -4.16 2.95 -3.44
N LYS A 84 -4.20 1.77 -4.04
CA LYS A 84 -3.62 0.55 -3.47
C LYS A 84 -2.11 0.50 -3.69
N CYS A 85 -1.39 -0.07 -2.72
CA CYS A 85 -0.04 -0.51 -2.98
C CYS A 85 -0.06 -1.67 -3.98
N PHE A 86 0.80 -1.62 -4.99
CA PHE A 86 0.90 -2.64 -6.03
C PHE A 86 2.35 -3.02 -6.37
N LEU A 87 3.31 -2.21 -5.89
CA LEU A 87 4.72 -2.54 -6.08
C LEU A 87 5.14 -3.60 -5.06
N PRO A 88 5.91 -4.59 -5.48
CA PRO A 88 6.45 -5.58 -4.56
C PRO A 88 7.29 -4.90 -3.47
N ASN A 89 7.31 -5.50 -2.30
CA ASN A 89 8.03 -4.98 -1.13
C ASN A 89 7.60 -3.59 -0.65
N THR A 90 6.37 -3.18 -0.96
CA THR A 90 5.79 -1.93 -0.42
C THR A 90 4.58 -2.21 0.45
N TYR A 91 4.33 -1.36 1.45
CA TYR A 91 3.22 -1.52 2.37
C TYR A 91 2.72 -0.18 2.93
N VAL A 92 1.51 -0.22 3.49
CA VAL A 92 0.94 0.85 4.31
C VAL A 92 0.26 0.21 5.52
N ASP A 93 0.77 0.48 6.70
CA ASP A 93 0.28 -0.05 7.99
C ASP A 93 -0.49 0.99 8.82
N LEU A 94 -0.74 2.16 8.25
CA LEU A 94 -1.45 3.25 8.91
C LEU A 94 -2.68 3.65 8.08
N ARG A 95 -3.85 3.73 8.72
CA ARG A 95 -5.07 4.28 8.08
C ARG A 95 -4.92 5.77 7.82
N GLY A 96 -5.42 6.22 6.67
CA GLY A 96 -5.34 7.62 6.27
C GLY A 96 -3.94 8.07 5.86
N ALA A 97 -3.04 7.14 5.57
CA ALA A 97 -1.70 7.45 5.06
C ALA A 97 -1.78 8.27 3.77
N ILE A 98 -0.86 9.20 3.61
CA ILE A 98 -0.77 10.12 2.46
C ILE A 98 0.58 9.90 1.77
N GLY A 99 0.61 10.03 0.45
CA GLY A 99 1.84 9.98 -0.33
C GLY A 99 2.02 8.65 -1.04
N ASN A 100 3.05 7.87 -0.68
CA ASN A 100 3.37 6.60 -1.33
C ASN A 100 3.48 5.47 -0.31
N CYS A 101 3.39 4.24 -0.78
CA CYS A 101 3.66 3.08 0.04
C CYS A 101 5.12 3.05 0.49
N ALA A 102 5.35 2.69 1.75
CA ALA A 102 6.68 2.53 2.32
C ALA A 102 7.34 1.23 1.80
N LEU A 103 8.66 1.23 1.69
CA LEU A 103 9.41 0.01 1.35
C LEU A 103 9.58 -0.87 2.57
N CYS A 104 9.45 -2.17 2.38
CA CYS A 104 9.79 -3.15 3.41
C CYS A 104 11.28 -3.09 3.75
N PRO A 105 11.65 -3.30 5.02
CA PRO A 105 13.04 -3.48 5.42
C PRO A 105 13.72 -4.62 4.66
N SER A 106 15.05 -4.57 4.55
CA SER A 106 15.84 -5.60 3.88
C SER A 106 15.50 -7.01 4.40
N GLY A 107 15.37 -7.96 3.49
CA GLY A 107 15.05 -9.35 3.81
C GLY A 107 13.57 -9.63 4.12
N LYS A 108 12.70 -8.62 4.06
CA LYS A 108 11.26 -8.78 4.22
C LYS A 108 10.51 -8.43 2.93
N VAL A 109 9.35 -9.03 2.76
CA VAL A 109 8.43 -8.78 1.65
C VAL A 109 7.10 -8.27 2.19
N SER A 110 6.35 -7.54 1.38
CA SER A 110 4.98 -7.17 1.75
C SER A 110 4.10 -8.41 1.82
N ASN A 111 3.19 -8.45 2.81
CA ASN A 111 2.15 -9.45 2.84
C ASN A 111 1.17 -9.25 1.67
N GLU A 112 0.30 -10.25 1.41
CA GLU A 112 -0.65 -10.23 0.29
C GLU A 112 -1.58 -9.01 0.28
N LYS A 113 -1.82 -8.41 1.43
CA LYS A 113 -2.70 -7.23 1.59
C LYS A 113 -1.95 -5.90 1.56
N PHE A 114 -0.63 -5.93 1.46
CA PHE A 114 0.24 -4.74 1.53
C PHE A 114 0.07 -3.93 2.82
N THR A 115 -0.32 -4.59 3.92
CA THR A 115 -0.57 -3.93 5.22
C THR A 115 0.62 -4.01 6.17
N GLY A 116 1.68 -4.68 5.79
CA GLY A 116 2.90 -4.87 6.59
C GLY A 116 3.91 -5.72 5.86
N CYS A 117 5.05 -5.90 6.50
CA CYS A 117 6.15 -6.70 5.96
C CYS A 117 6.34 -7.96 6.78
N GLU A 118 6.51 -9.08 6.12
CA GLU A 118 6.73 -10.39 6.70
C GLU A 118 7.98 -11.05 6.12
N LEU A 119 8.45 -12.08 6.78
CA LEU A 119 9.49 -12.92 6.19
C LEU A 119 8.91 -13.61 4.96
N PRO A 120 9.71 -13.77 3.89
CA PRO A 120 9.26 -14.45 2.69
C PRO A 120 8.73 -15.86 3.02
N PRO A 121 7.75 -16.38 2.25
CA PRO A 121 7.16 -17.72 2.46
C PRO A 121 8.19 -18.87 2.48
N TRP A 122 9.34 -18.68 1.82
CA TRP A 122 10.48 -19.61 1.82
C TRP A 122 11.28 -19.57 3.14
N GLY A 123 10.80 -18.81 4.14
CA GLY A 123 11.43 -18.73 5.46
C GLY A 123 12.67 -17.85 5.48
N ALA A 124 13.16 -17.56 6.68
CA ALA A 124 14.49 -17.03 6.83
C ALA A 124 15.49 -18.11 6.41
N CYS A 125 16.39 -17.80 5.48
CA CYS A 125 17.48 -18.71 5.14
C CYS A 125 18.29 -19.01 6.41
N LYS A 126 18.75 -20.25 6.52
CA LYS A 126 19.57 -20.69 7.67
C LYS A 126 20.99 -20.14 7.52
N VAL A 127 21.72 -20.18 8.62
CA VAL A 127 23.18 -19.94 8.58
C VAL A 127 23.81 -20.89 7.57
N GLY A 128 24.61 -20.34 6.66
CA GLY A 128 25.19 -21.10 5.55
C GLY A 128 24.32 -21.14 4.28
N GLU A 129 23.25 -20.37 4.24
CA GLU A 129 22.43 -20.18 3.05
C GLU A 129 22.32 -18.69 2.71
N TYR A 130 22.03 -18.40 1.44
CA TYR A 130 21.68 -17.06 0.98
C TYR A 130 20.36 -17.09 0.22
N LEU A 131 19.69 -15.96 0.12
CA LEU A 131 18.46 -15.81 -0.66
C LEU A 131 18.81 -15.59 -2.14
N ASN A 132 18.47 -16.55 -2.98
CA ASN A 132 18.53 -16.34 -4.43
C ASN A 132 17.28 -15.56 -4.88
N ASN A 133 17.49 -14.26 -5.08
CA ASN A 133 16.48 -13.29 -5.51
C ASN A 133 16.65 -12.84 -6.96
N THR A 134 17.21 -13.69 -7.82
CA THR A 134 17.48 -13.36 -9.24
C THR A 134 16.24 -13.44 -10.11
N ASP A 135 15.20 -14.18 -9.71
CA ASP A 135 13.96 -14.25 -10.47
C ASP A 135 13.12 -12.97 -10.27
N HIS A 136 12.45 -12.52 -11.32
CA HIS A 136 11.53 -11.37 -11.25
C HIS A 136 10.29 -11.65 -10.39
N GLU A 137 9.90 -12.92 -10.28
CA GLU A 137 8.79 -13.35 -9.43
C GLU A 137 9.31 -13.74 -8.04
N GLN A 138 8.91 -13.01 -7.02
CA GLN A 138 9.31 -13.27 -5.64
C GLN A 138 8.92 -14.67 -5.14
N SER A 139 7.84 -15.25 -5.66
CA SER A 139 7.40 -16.60 -5.35
C SER A 139 8.40 -17.69 -5.74
N LYS A 140 9.35 -17.36 -6.60
CA LYS A 140 10.43 -18.26 -7.04
C LYS A 140 11.74 -18.05 -6.30
N TRP A 141 11.80 -17.09 -5.41
CA TRP A 141 12.99 -16.89 -4.58
C TRP A 141 13.14 -18.03 -3.60
N LEU A 142 14.34 -18.51 -3.41
CA LEU A 142 14.62 -19.64 -2.51
C LEU A 142 15.97 -19.49 -1.82
N CYS A 143 16.07 -20.11 -0.66
CA CYS A 143 17.33 -20.24 0.04
C CYS A 143 18.19 -21.29 -0.66
N VAL A 144 19.41 -20.92 -0.96
CA VAL A 144 20.41 -21.77 -1.62
C VAL A 144 21.63 -21.89 -0.73
N ALA A 145 22.25 -23.05 -0.72
CA ALA A 145 23.49 -23.25 0.02
C ALA A 145 24.55 -22.22 -0.38
N CYS A 146 25.23 -21.70 0.63
CA CYS A 146 26.30 -20.74 0.43
C CYS A 146 27.37 -21.30 -0.49
N PRO A 147 27.80 -20.58 -1.54
CA PRO A 147 28.90 -21.00 -2.39
C PRO A 147 30.21 -21.10 -1.57
N ASP A 148 31.08 -22.02 -1.95
CA ASP A 148 32.40 -22.13 -1.33
C ASP A 148 33.14 -20.79 -1.42
N GLY A 149 33.64 -20.32 -0.28
CA GLY A 149 34.37 -19.08 -0.16
C GLY A 149 33.50 -17.81 -0.06
N ALA A 150 32.16 -17.93 -0.02
CA ALA A 150 31.26 -16.82 0.27
C ALA A 150 30.92 -16.74 1.77
N ASP A 151 30.65 -15.52 2.25
CA ASP A 151 30.18 -15.27 3.61
C ASP A 151 28.64 -15.22 3.64
N CYS A 152 28.04 -16.24 4.25
CA CYS A 152 26.61 -16.35 4.51
C CYS A 152 26.31 -16.47 6.00
N THR A 153 27.14 -15.90 6.86
CA THR A 153 26.98 -15.98 8.32
C THR A 153 26.01 -14.94 8.86
N ALA A 154 25.84 -13.82 8.17
CA ALA A 154 24.92 -12.77 8.57
C ALA A 154 23.46 -13.21 8.36
N LEU A 155 22.61 -12.97 9.37
CA LEU A 155 21.17 -13.19 9.28
C LEU A 155 20.38 -11.86 9.22
N ASP A 156 21.03 -10.75 9.53
CA ASP A 156 20.47 -9.41 9.46
C ASP A 156 21.56 -8.39 9.09
N PRO A 157 21.57 -7.86 7.87
CA PRO A 157 20.71 -8.24 6.75
C PRO A 157 21.04 -9.62 6.17
N LEU A 158 20.00 -10.36 5.78
CA LEU A 158 20.14 -11.66 5.13
C LEU A 158 20.97 -11.52 3.83
N PRO A 159 22.01 -12.33 3.60
CA PRO A 159 22.75 -12.29 2.36
C PRO A 159 21.86 -12.69 1.19
N THR A 160 21.89 -11.89 0.14
CA THR A 160 21.19 -12.12 -1.12
C THR A 160 22.19 -12.39 -2.23
N PHE A 161 21.73 -12.92 -3.36
CA PHE A 161 22.59 -13.17 -4.51
C PHE A 161 23.48 -11.96 -4.87
N THR A 162 22.94 -10.75 -4.81
CA THR A 162 23.67 -9.52 -5.17
C THR A 162 24.54 -8.94 -4.05
N THR A 163 24.36 -9.41 -2.82
CA THR A 163 25.10 -8.90 -1.64
C THR A 163 26.11 -9.89 -1.08
N LEU A 164 26.27 -11.06 -1.69
CA LEU A 164 27.27 -12.05 -1.31
C LEU A 164 28.67 -11.43 -1.31
N ARG A 165 29.43 -11.71 -0.28
CA ARG A 165 30.81 -11.25 -0.12
C ARG A 165 31.76 -12.44 0.03
N PRO A 166 33.02 -12.31 -0.38
CA PRO A 166 34.01 -13.36 -0.17
C PRO A 166 34.36 -13.46 1.34
N LEU A 167 34.61 -14.67 1.79
CA LEU A 167 35.28 -14.92 3.07
C LEU A 167 36.74 -14.45 3.00
N ASN A 168 37.33 -14.20 4.17
CA ASN A 168 38.77 -13.90 4.28
C ASN A 168 39.59 -15.00 3.61
N GLY A 169 40.50 -14.61 2.72
CA GLY A 169 41.30 -15.53 1.92
C GLY A 169 40.64 -15.97 0.61
N TYR A 170 39.47 -15.44 0.29
CA TYR A 170 38.80 -15.67 -0.99
C TYR A 170 38.53 -14.33 -1.71
N ARG A 171 38.32 -14.38 -3.00
CA ARG A 171 37.92 -13.25 -3.84
C ARG A 171 36.87 -13.66 -4.86
N ALA A 172 35.99 -12.75 -5.21
CA ALA A 172 35.09 -12.96 -6.36
C ALA A 172 35.90 -13.06 -7.66
N LEU A 173 35.53 -13.97 -8.53
CA LEU A 173 36.23 -14.14 -9.81
C LEU A 173 35.76 -13.05 -10.78
N SER A 174 36.70 -12.50 -11.59
CA SER A 174 36.42 -11.37 -12.48
C SER A 174 35.41 -11.67 -13.59
N TRP A 175 35.25 -12.95 -13.93
CA TRP A 175 34.31 -13.42 -14.97
C TRP A 175 32.99 -13.92 -14.40
N ASP A 176 32.93 -14.17 -13.10
CA ASP A 176 31.71 -14.55 -12.41
C ASP A 176 31.78 -14.02 -10.96
N PRO A 177 31.07 -12.91 -10.68
CA PRO A 177 31.10 -12.28 -9.35
C PRO A 177 30.46 -13.10 -8.24
N HIS A 178 29.81 -14.22 -8.57
CA HIS A 178 29.16 -15.12 -7.60
C HIS A 178 29.93 -16.42 -7.39
N THR A 179 31.06 -16.57 -8.06
CA THR A 179 32.03 -17.65 -7.81
C THR A 179 33.25 -17.09 -7.09
N PHE A 180 33.63 -17.70 -5.99
CA PHE A 180 34.71 -17.26 -5.12
C PHE A 180 35.87 -18.22 -5.21
N GLY A 181 37.04 -17.71 -5.52
CA GLY A 181 38.27 -18.49 -5.60
C GLY A 181 39.20 -18.21 -4.41
N ALA A 182 39.88 -19.24 -3.92
CA ALA A 182 40.89 -19.06 -2.89
C ALA A 182 42.05 -18.20 -3.39
N CYS A 183 42.49 -17.27 -2.55
CA CYS A 183 43.65 -16.47 -2.86
C CYS A 183 44.95 -17.28 -2.75
N PRO A 184 45.86 -17.18 -3.73
CA PRO A 184 47.12 -17.92 -3.68
C PRO A 184 47.98 -17.59 -2.45
N ILE A 185 47.82 -16.39 -1.93
CA ILE A 185 48.46 -15.90 -0.71
C ILE A 185 47.38 -15.15 0.08
N ALA A 186 47.10 -15.55 1.33
CA ALA A 186 46.00 -15.01 2.15
C ALA A 186 46.04 -13.48 2.33
N VAL A 187 47.20 -12.85 2.24
CA VAL A 187 47.40 -11.40 2.38
C VAL A 187 47.04 -10.63 1.09
N ALA A 188 46.88 -11.30 -0.04
CA ALA A 188 46.67 -10.66 -1.34
C ALA A 188 45.21 -10.34 -1.66
N CYS A 189 44.30 -10.68 -0.75
CA CYS A 189 42.84 -10.47 -0.93
C CYS A 189 42.18 -9.64 0.21
N ASN A 190 42.97 -8.88 0.92
CA ASN A 190 42.45 -7.91 1.88
C ASN A 190 42.26 -6.55 1.23
#